data_80128de42b9d8fb2d2df0c07d8904760
#
_entry.id   80128de42b9d8fb2d2df0c07d8904760
#
_cell.length_a   1.000
_cell.length_b   1.000
_cell.length_c   1.000
_cell.angle_alpha   90.00
_cell.angle_beta   90.00
_cell.angle_gamma   90.00
#
_symmetry.space_group_name_H-M   'P 1'
#
loop_
_entity.id
_entity.type
_entity.pdbx_description
1 polymer ?
#
loop_
_entity_poly.entity_id
_entity_poly.type
_entity_poly.pdbx_seq_one_letter_code
_entity_poly.pdbx_strand_id
1 'polypeptide(L)'
;MIVAFPTFVAYIIINQILRMTTTKPLHTFHIPVMGLAFTIDSPIRVAKYGISSVVSIADDELIERMRAFYSKKFDIPYHEITQKIHDYRAERITSYLNLVDKIVKEKFESFKTELAESKVALENYIAMLPNKSEIKKGLEHLMEDGIAFKENIKQYLENNLTAGDIDVNIMTKLDKDNFIKNEQLPVEFNDAHAALRGFANSDLSSSVVLSAGMNPRLFSYFENFSAFFPDFNGNLKKKIILKVSDFRSAMIQGNFLAKKGLWVSEYRIESGLNCGGHAFATEGFLLGPILEEFKHKKDQLVQSAHDLMVKALGQKELHVPSTPLDLKITVQGGVGTAEEHNFLLDHYNVDSVGWGTPFLLVPEATSVDAETRQLLINAKEKDLYLSHISPLGVPFNTLRGTTNEMFKQKRIDDNKAGSSCPKRFLALSKEFGAEGICTSSKKFQDVKLEELDEIKDTLSASTFQKMKFNITEKACLCVGLANASYLENDIKITGQSQGVIICPGPNMAYFDKEVSLSEMVKHIYGNAKVMTDANRPNLFVKELKMYIDYLKNEISEITVDLTAGQIKKWNAFKNNMLEGIGFYQNLFSTTHYFENSILEIQNQLELYKARIVAIKIPELVPA
;
A
#
# COMPACT_ATOMS: atom_id res chain seq x y z
N MET A 1 -41.14 -50.44 -11.15
CA MET A 1 -40.13 -50.23 -12.20
C MET A 1 -40.10 -48.76 -12.54
N ILE A 2 -38.90 -48.17 -12.47
CA ILE A 2 -38.55 -46.81 -12.82
C ILE A 2 -39.02 -45.70 -11.88
N VAL A 3 -38.18 -45.27 -10.97
CA VAL A 3 -37.83 -43.86 -10.72
C VAL A 3 -36.50 -43.82 -9.95
N ALA A 4 -35.43 -43.55 -10.60
CA ALA A 4 -34.23 -43.00 -9.97
C ALA A 4 -33.36 -42.47 -11.10
N PHE A 5 -33.36 -41.15 -11.28
CA PHE A 5 -32.23 -40.36 -11.81
C PHE A 5 -32.71 -38.93 -12.12
N PRO A 6 -32.85 -38.07 -11.08
CA PRO A 6 -32.44 -36.67 -11.28
C PRO A 6 -31.48 -36.12 -10.21
N THR A 7 -31.09 -36.91 -9.19
CA THR A 7 -30.36 -36.40 -8.03
C THR A 7 -28.86 -36.18 -8.29
N PHE A 8 -28.23 -36.96 -9.18
CA PHE A 8 -26.77 -36.84 -9.39
C PHE A 8 -26.40 -35.67 -10.29
N VAL A 9 -27.17 -35.40 -11.34
CA VAL A 9 -26.96 -34.25 -12.22
C VAL A 9 -27.33 -32.95 -11.52
N ALA A 10 -28.40 -32.93 -10.74
CA ALA A 10 -28.76 -31.80 -9.89
C ALA A 10 -27.71 -31.53 -8.80
N TYR A 11 -27.14 -32.56 -8.19
CA TYR A 11 -26.06 -32.45 -7.20
C TYR A 11 -24.75 -31.96 -7.82
N ILE A 12 -24.40 -32.36 -9.06
CA ILE A 12 -23.25 -31.86 -9.80
C ILE A 12 -23.48 -30.41 -10.24
N ILE A 13 -24.64 -30.03 -10.70
CA ILE A 13 -25.00 -28.66 -11.09
C ILE A 13 -25.05 -27.76 -9.84
N ILE A 14 -25.61 -28.20 -8.73
CA ILE A 14 -25.63 -27.46 -7.46
C ILE A 14 -24.21 -27.31 -6.90
N ASN A 15 -23.36 -28.35 -6.97
CA ASN A 15 -21.96 -28.23 -6.56
C ASN A 15 -21.10 -27.42 -7.55
N GLN A 16 -21.41 -27.40 -8.85
CA GLN A 16 -20.80 -26.45 -9.78
C GLN A 16 -21.28 -25.02 -9.53
N ILE A 17 -22.54 -24.80 -9.23
CA ILE A 17 -23.09 -23.48 -8.85
C ILE A 17 -22.55 -23.05 -7.49
N LEU A 18 -22.42 -23.95 -6.50
CA LEU A 18 -21.79 -23.67 -5.21
C LEU A 18 -20.26 -23.48 -5.29
N ARG A 19 -19.59 -24.07 -6.28
CA ARG A 19 -18.16 -23.76 -6.59
C ARG A 19 -17.96 -22.44 -7.34
N MET A 20 -19.02 -21.83 -7.87
CA MET A 20 -18.95 -20.54 -8.59
C MET A 20 -19.20 -19.32 -7.70
N THR A 21 -19.25 -19.43 -6.37
CA THR A 21 -19.36 -18.30 -5.47
C THR A 21 -18.03 -17.92 -4.80
N THR A 22 -16.94 -17.86 -5.55
CA THR A 22 -15.95 -16.81 -5.28
C THR A 22 -16.56 -15.53 -5.85
N THR A 23 -17.27 -14.77 -5.03
CA THR A 23 -17.82 -13.49 -5.43
C THR A 23 -16.69 -12.62 -5.93
N LYS A 24 -16.66 -12.39 -7.26
CA LYS A 24 -15.66 -11.48 -7.83
C LYS A 24 -15.84 -10.11 -7.17
N PRO A 25 -14.75 -9.39 -6.84
CA PRO A 25 -14.86 -8.03 -6.32
C PRO A 25 -15.75 -7.18 -7.23
N LEU A 26 -16.58 -6.32 -6.63
CA LEU A 26 -17.46 -5.43 -7.39
C LEU A 26 -16.66 -4.44 -8.25
N HIS A 27 -15.51 -4.01 -7.74
CA HIS A 27 -14.63 -3.05 -8.40
C HIS A 27 -13.34 -3.72 -8.88
N THR A 28 -12.82 -3.23 -10.00
CA THR A 28 -11.52 -3.64 -10.56
C THR A 28 -10.35 -2.79 -10.02
N PHE A 29 -10.62 -1.96 -9.02
CA PHE A 29 -9.60 -1.22 -8.29
C PHE A 29 -9.72 -1.45 -6.78
N HIS A 30 -8.65 -1.11 -6.07
CA HIS A 30 -8.63 -1.07 -4.60
C HIS A 30 -7.88 0.19 -4.13
N ILE A 31 -8.13 0.62 -2.88
CA ILE A 31 -7.39 1.71 -2.24
C ILE A 31 -6.27 1.08 -1.41
N PRO A 32 -5.00 1.21 -1.82
CA PRO A 32 -3.85 0.68 -1.07
C PRO A 32 -3.63 1.48 0.22
N VAL A 33 -2.82 0.93 1.12
CA VAL A 33 -2.39 1.67 2.30
C VAL A 33 -1.64 2.94 1.89
N MET A 34 -1.99 4.07 2.52
CA MET A 34 -1.33 5.36 2.31
C MET A 34 -0.88 5.94 3.64
N GLY A 35 0.43 6.25 3.73
CA GLY A 35 1.04 6.61 4.99
C GLY A 35 0.80 5.54 6.07
N LEU A 36 0.73 5.94 7.33
CA LEU A 36 0.27 5.06 8.42
C LEU A 36 -1.13 5.44 8.94
N ALA A 37 -1.69 6.57 8.50
CA ALA A 37 -2.91 7.13 9.05
C ALA A 37 -3.97 7.47 7.99
N PHE A 38 -3.58 7.74 6.74
CA PHE A 38 -4.52 8.33 5.76
C PHE A 38 -5.64 7.37 5.36
N THR A 39 -5.42 6.05 5.47
CA THR A 39 -6.42 5.01 5.22
C THR A 39 -6.85 4.27 6.50
N ILE A 40 -6.59 4.85 7.68
CA ILE A 40 -6.87 4.18 8.96
C ILE A 40 -8.34 3.79 9.10
N ASP A 41 -9.25 4.59 8.58
CA ASP A 41 -10.70 4.40 8.64
C ASP A 41 -11.36 4.26 7.26
N SER A 42 -10.58 4.12 6.19
CA SER A 42 -11.10 3.97 4.83
C SER A 42 -12.14 2.85 4.69
N PRO A 43 -12.00 1.66 5.29
CA PRO A 43 -13.04 0.64 5.21
C PRO A 43 -14.40 1.12 5.75
N ILE A 44 -14.41 1.86 6.86
CA ILE A 44 -15.65 2.42 7.43
C ILE A 44 -16.31 3.41 6.45
N ARG A 45 -15.50 4.07 5.62
CA ARG A 45 -15.94 5.10 4.66
C ARG A 45 -16.42 4.47 3.35
N VAL A 46 -15.68 3.49 2.78
CA VAL A 46 -15.88 3.06 1.38
C VAL A 46 -16.35 1.62 1.20
N ALA A 47 -16.20 0.72 2.20
CA ALA A 47 -16.50 -0.70 2.01
C ALA A 47 -17.96 -0.98 1.68
N LYS A 48 -18.90 -0.15 2.15
CA LYS A 48 -20.33 -0.29 1.83
C LYS A 48 -20.62 -0.20 0.32
N TYR A 49 -19.74 0.45 -0.45
CA TYR A 49 -19.86 0.57 -1.91
C TYR A 49 -19.21 -0.61 -2.67
N GLY A 50 -18.64 -1.60 -1.95
CA GLY A 50 -17.90 -2.71 -2.54
C GLY A 50 -16.43 -2.38 -2.83
N ILE A 51 -15.92 -1.23 -2.37
CA ILE A 51 -14.55 -0.76 -2.59
C ILE A 51 -13.66 -1.33 -1.49
N SER A 52 -12.68 -2.17 -1.89
CA SER A 52 -11.67 -2.71 -0.98
C SER A 52 -10.61 -1.67 -0.61
N SER A 53 -10.18 -1.67 0.65
CA SER A 53 -9.16 -0.74 1.14
C SER A 53 -8.29 -1.35 2.23
N VAL A 54 -7.12 -0.74 2.47
CA VAL A 54 -6.07 -1.30 3.34
C VAL A 54 -5.80 -0.38 4.52
N VAL A 55 -5.96 -0.90 5.75
CA VAL A 55 -5.67 -0.24 7.01
C VAL A 55 -4.23 -0.51 7.43
N SER A 56 -3.45 0.52 7.79
CA SER A 56 -2.16 0.30 8.44
C SER A 56 -2.34 0.01 9.94
N ILE A 57 -1.75 -1.09 10.42
CA ILE A 57 -1.79 -1.47 11.84
C ILE A 57 -0.44 -1.29 12.55
N ALA A 58 0.41 -0.39 12.01
CA ALA A 58 1.73 -0.11 12.56
C ALA A 58 1.71 0.77 13.83
N ASP A 59 0.71 1.64 13.98
CA ASP A 59 0.58 2.61 15.08
C ASP A 59 -0.59 2.25 15.99
N ASP A 60 -0.34 1.46 17.02
CA ASP A 60 -1.36 1.01 17.96
C ASP A 60 -1.93 2.15 18.84
N GLU A 61 -1.20 3.25 19.03
CA GLU A 61 -1.73 4.43 19.72
C GLU A 61 -2.76 5.16 18.87
N LEU A 62 -2.48 5.36 17.57
CA LEU A 62 -3.47 5.90 16.64
C LEU A 62 -4.72 4.99 16.60
N ILE A 63 -4.52 3.68 16.50
CA ILE A 63 -5.59 2.68 16.50
C ILE A 63 -6.47 2.81 17.75
N GLU A 64 -5.89 2.93 18.94
CA GLU A 64 -6.67 3.08 20.17
C GLU A 64 -7.48 4.38 20.20
N ARG A 65 -6.91 5.48 19.72
CA ARG A 65 -7.62 6.76 19.61
C ARG A 65 -8.76 6.70 18.59
N MET A 66 -8.53 6.06 17.45
CA MET A 66 -9.59 5.85 16.45
C MET A 66 -10.68 4.92 17.00
N ARG A 67 -10.31 3.91 17.80
CA ARG A 67 -11.27 3.04 18.48
C ARG A 67 -12.17 3.83 19.44
N ALA A 68 -11.57 4.70 20.27
CA ALA A 68 -12.34 5.59 21.15
C ALA A 68 -13.28 6.52 20.37
N PHE A 69 -12.76 7.14 19.28
CA PHE A 69 -13.52 8.04 18.42
C PHE A 69 -14.73 7.35 17.79
N TYR A 70 -14.52 6.19 17.15
CA TYR A 70 -15.59 5.48 16.47
C TYR A 70 -16.57 4.81 17.42
N SER A 71 -16.12 4.31 18.58
CA SER A 71 -17.01 3.81 19.62
C SER A 71 -17.98 4.89 20.10
N LYS A 72 -17.48 6.10 20.32
CA LYS A 72 -18.34 7.26 20.66
C LYS A 72 -19.29 7.64 19.53
N LYS A 73 -18.80 7.67 18.28
CA LYS A 73 -19.58 8.08 17.11
C LYS A 73 -20.75 7.13 16.79
N PHE A 74 -20.59 5.85 17.09
CA PHE A 74 -21.59 4.80 16.81
C PHE A 74 -22.28 4.26 18.07
N ASP A 75 -22.13 4.95 19.20
CA ASP A 75 -22.71 4.57 20.50
C ASP A 75 -22.39 3.12 20.91
N ILE A 76 -21.12 2.73 20.71
CA ILE A 76 -20.60 1.41 21.06
C ILE A 76 -19.83 1.52 22.37
N PRO A 77 -20.01 0.58 23.34
CA PRO A 77 -19.27 0.60 24.60
C PRO A 77 -17.77 0.61 24.38
N TYR A 78 -17.06 1.47 25.13
CA TYR A 78 -15.61 1.64 25.03
C TYR A 78 -14.95 1.51 26.40
N HIS A 79 -13.90 0.70 26.44
CA HIS A 79 -12.96 0.64 27.56
C HIS A 79 -11.54 0.80 27.02
N GLU A 80 -10.78 1.73 27.60
CA GLU A 80 -9.41 2.00 27.14
C GLU A 80 -8.48 0.80 27.38
N ILE A 81 -7.72 0.42 26.36
CA ILE A 81 -6.65 -0.57 26.45
C ILE A 81 -5.34 0.16 26.72
N THR A 82 -4.98 0.25 28.01
CA THR A 82 -3.77 0.96 28.43
C THR A 82 -2.52 0.09 28.24
N GLN A 83 -1.34 0.73 28.21
CA GLN A 83 -0.05 0.03 28.13
C GLN A 83 0.29 -0.86 29.34
N LYS A 84 -0.55 -0.85 30.40
CA LYS A 84 -0.40 -1.73 31.56
C LYS A 84 -0.96 -3.14 31.31
N ILE A 85 -1.82 -3.29 30.31
CA ILE A 85 -2.40 -4.58 29.93
C ILE A 85 -1.33 -5.41 29.23
N HIS A 86 -1.22 -6.67 29.60
CA HIS A 86 -0.34 -7.61 28.92
C HIS A 86 -0.74 -7.71 27.44
N ASP A 87 0.22 -7.62 26.53
CA ASP A 87 0.01 -7.64 25.07
C ASP A 87 -0.95 -6.55 24.54
N TYR A 88 -0.97 -5.39 25.19
CA TYR A 88 -1.87 -4.27 24.88
C TYR A 88 -1.89 -3.90 23.39
N ARG A 89 -0.74 -4.02 22.69
CA ARG A 89 -0.63 -3.69 21.26
C ARG A 89 -1.49 -4.61 20.39
N ALA A 90 -1.38 -5.93 20.57
CA ALA A 90 -2.20 -6.89 19.84
C ALA A 90 -3.68 -6.73 20.20
N GLU A 91 -4.00 -6.48 21.48
CA GLU A 91 -5.37 -6.30 21.93
C GLU A 91 -6.03 -5.03 21.36
N ARG A 92 -5.31 -3.89 21.30
CA ARG A 92 -5.76 -2.68 20.61
C ARG A 92 -6.10 -2.95 19.15
N ILE A 93 -5.21 -3.66 18.45
CA ILE A 93 -5.38 -3.98 17.03
C ILE A 93 -6.59 -4.92 16.83
N THR A 94 -6.68 -6.02 17.61
CA THR A 94 -7.81 -6.94 17.55
C THR A 94 -9.14 -6.21 17.76
N SER A 95 -9.21 -5.43 18.83
CA SER A 95 -10.42 -4.70 19.21
C SER A 95 -10.83 -3.64 18.18
N TYR A 96 -9.85 -2.96 17.57
CA TYR A 96 -10.13 -1.99 16.50
C TYR A 96 -10.63 -2.67 15.23
N LEU A 97 -10.00 -3.74 14.81
CA LEU A 97 -10.39 -4.45 13.60
C LEU A 97 -11.80 -5.06 13.74
N ASN A 98 -12.13 -5.58 14.91
CA ASN A 98 -13.48 -6.08 15.20
C ASN A 98 -14.52 -4.94 15.23
N LEU A 99 -14.15 -3.76 15.75
CA LEU A 99 -15.01 -2.57 15.70
C LEU A 99 -15.25 -2.13 14.25
N VAL A 100 -14.20 -2.07 13.41
CA VAL A 100 -14.31 -1.70 12.00
C VAL A 100 -15.20 -2.68 11.26
N ASP A 101 -15.01 -3.99 11.45
CA ASP A 101 -15.84 -5.05 10.84
C ASP A 101 -17.32 -4.89 11.20
N LYS A 102 -17.62 -4.68 12.49
CA LYS A 102 -18.98 -4.44 12.97
C LYS A 102 -19.63 -3.23 12.29
N ILE A 103 -18.93 -2.08 12.31
CA ILE A 103 -19.45 -0.84 11.71
C ILE A 103 -19.65 -0.99 10.20
N VAL A 104 -18.71 -1.66 9.51
CA VAL A 104 -18.82 -1.88 8.06
C VAL A 104 -20.04 -2.75 7.75
N LYS A 105 -20.26 -3.84 8.48
CA LYS A 105 -21.43 -4.71 8.31
C LYS A 105 -22.74 -3.94 8.53
N GLU A 106 -22.86 -3.19 9.61
CA GLU A 106 -24.06 -2.38 9.90
C GLU A 106 -24.32 -1.32 8.81
N LYS A 107 -23.28 -0.61 8.36
CA LYS A 107 -23.39 0.37 7.28
C LYS A 107 -23.73 -0.28 5.94
N PHE A 108 -23.23 -1.47 5.67
CA PHE A 108 -23.51 -2.19 4.44
C PHE A 108 -24.98 -2.65 4.37
N GLU A 109 -25.51 -3.20 5.46
CA GLU A 109 -26.94 -3.56 5.53
C GLU A 109 -27.86 -2.34 5.39
N SER A 110 -27.53 -1.24 6.06
CA SER A 110 -28.26 0.03 5.92
C SER A 110 -28.20 0.56 4.49
N PHE A 111 -27.05 0.42 3.83
CA PHE A 111 -26.87 0.85 2.44
C PHE A 111 -27.68 0.02 1.44
N LYS A 112 -27.75 -1.29 1.60
CA LYS A 112 -28.63 -2.14 0.76
C LYS A 112 -30.09 -1.74 0.91
N THR A 113 -30.52 -1.42 2.13
CA THR A 113 -31.87 -0.92 2.40
C THR A 113 -32.13 0.42 1.70
N GLU A 114 -31.18 1.38 1.81
CA GLU A 114 -31.23 2.68 1.13
C GLU A 114 -31.38 2.52 -0.39
N LEU A 115 -30.55 1.65 -1.00
CA LEU A 115 -30.61 1.37 -2.45
C LEU A 115 -31.96 0.77 -2.89
N ALA A 116 -32.57 -0.10 -2.07
CA ALA A 116 -33.87 -0.69 -2.37
C ALA A 116 -35.04 0.31 -2.21
N GLU A 117 -34.87 1.35 -1.38
CA GLU A 117 -35.92 2.33 -1.07
C GLU A 117 -35.83 3.60 -1.90
N SER A 118 -34.63 3.95 -2.39
CA SER A 118 -34.39 5.20 -3.11
C SER A 118 -33.86 4.97 -4.52
N LYS A 119 -34.70 5.26 -5.52
CA LYS A 119 -34.29 5.19 -6.93
C LYS A 119 -33.08 6.09 -7.22
N VAL A 120 -33.04 7.29 -6.65
CA VAL A 120 -31.91 8.24 -6.83
C VAL A 120 -30.62 7.68 -6.23
N ALA A 121 -30.68 7.07 -5.03
CA ALA A 121 -29.53 6.43 -4.42
C ALA A 121 -29.02 5.28 -5.29
N LEU A 122 -29.92 4.46 -5.81
CA LEU A 122 -29.59 3.35 -6.70
C LEU A 122 -28.96 3.82 -8.01
N GLU A 123 -29.51 4.85 -8.67
CA GLU A 123 -28.94 5.46 -9.89
C GLU A 123 -27.51 5.98 -9.65
N ASN A 124 -27.32 6.69 -8.54
CA ASN A 124 -26.00 7.19 -8.14
C ASN A 124 -25.00 6.06 -7.92
N TYR A 125 -25.44 4.96 -7.30
CA TYR A 125 -24.60 3.80 -7.07
C TYR A 125 -24.25 3.05 -8.36
N ILE A 126 -25.22 2.81 -9.24
CA ILE A 126 -25.04 2.20 -10.57
C ILE A 126 -24.00 2.98 -11.39
N ALA A 127 -24.02 4.30 -11.30
CA ALA A 127 -23.06 5.17 -11.98
C ALA A 127 -21.61 5.03 -11.47
N MET A 128 -21.41 4.44 -10.29
CA MET A 128 -20.09 4.12 -9.73
C MET A 128 -19.60 2.71 -10.10
N LEU A 129 -20.44 1.83 -10.62
CA LEU A 129 -20.05 0.48 -10.99
C LEU A 129 -19.29 0.43 -12.32
N PRO A 130 -18.36 -0.54 -12.49
CA PRO A 130 -17.66 -0.72 -13.77
C PRO A 130 -18.61 -0.95 -14.93
N ASN A 131 -18.33 -0.35 -16.08
CA ASN A 131 -19.22 -0.42 -17.26
C ASN A 131 -19.47 -1.85 -17.76
N LYS A 132 -18.49 -2.75 -17.58
CA LYS A 132 -18.59 -4.18 -17.98
C LYS A 132 -19.14 -5.08 -16.86
N SER A 133 -19.58 -4.51 -15.72
CA SER A 133 -20.05 -5.29 -14.56
C SER A 133 -21.41 -5.93 -14.82
N GLU A 134 -21.52 -7.23 -14.58
CA GLU A 134 -22.80 -7.96 -14.65
C GLU A 134 -23.82 -7.45 -13.61
N ILE A 135 -23.33 -7.00 -12.46
CA ILE A 135 -24.17 -6.41 -11.40
C ILE A 135 -24.79 -5.08 -11.89
N LYS A 136 -24.01 -4.24 -12.57
CA LYS A 136 -24.51 -3.00 -13.18
C LYS A 136 -25.62 -3.29 -14.16
N LYS A 137 -25.40 -4.19 -15.12
CA LYS A 137 -26.40 -4.59 -16.13
C LYS A 137 -27.68 -5.15 -15.50
N GLY A 138 -27.53 -6.00 -14.48
CA GLY A 138 -28.68 -6.56 -13.77
C GLY A 138 -29.51 -5.52 -13.03
N LEU A 139 -28.87 -4.53 -12.39
CA LEU A 139 -29.56 -3.43 -11.71
C LEU A 139 -30.23 -2.48 -12.73
N GLU A 140 -29.58 -2.16 -13.85
CA GLU A 140 -30.15 -1.36 -14.92
C GLU A 140 -31.42 -2.02 -15.50
N HIS A 141 -31.37 -3.34 -15.76
CA HIS A 141 -32.53 -4.10 -16.25
C HIS A 141 -33.69 -4.09 -15.24
N LEU A 142 -33.41 -4.30 -13.96
CA LEU A 142 -34.45 -4.26 -12.91
C LEU A 142 -35.08 -2.87 -12.75
N MET A 143 -34.38 -1.81 -13.11
CA MET A 143 -34.91 -0.44 -13.10
C MET A 143 -35.89 -0.17 -14.26
N GLU A 144 -35.73 -0.87 -15.38
CA GLU A 144 -36.58 -0.72 -16.57
C GLU A 144 -37.91 -1.48 -16.40
N ASP A 145 -37.92 -2.62 -15.70
CA ASP A 145 -39.08 -3.52 -15.60
C ASP A 145 -40.26 -3.00 -14.77
N GLY A 146 -40.11 -1.95 -13.96
CA GLY A 146 -41.18 -1.17 -13.32
C GLY A 146 -42.14 -1.89 -12.38
N ILE A 147 -42.17 -3.22 -12.33
CA ILE A 147 -43.08 -4.05 -11.54
C ILE A 147 -42.35 -4.63 -10.32
N ALA A 148 -42.91 -4.39 -9.12
CA ALA A 148 -42.36 -4.84 -7.82
C ALA A 148 -40.89 -4.38 -7.58
N PHE A 149 -40.58 -3.16 -7.98
CA PHE A 149 -39.25 -2.56 -7.93
C PHE A 149 -38.49 -2.82 -6.62
N LYS A 150 -39.11 -2.52 -5.47
CA LYS A 150 -38.44 -2.58 -4.17
C LYS A 150 -38.02 -4.01 -3.80
N GLU A 151 -38.91 -4.98 -3.97
CA GLU A 151 -38.67 -6.36 -3.55
C GLU A 151 -37.66 -7.08 -4.44
N ASN A 152 -37.74 -6.87 -5.75
CA ASN A 152 -36.81 -7.45 -6.71
C ASN A 152 -35.40 -6.87 -6.55
N ILE A 153 -35.30 -5.56 -6.36
CA ILE A 153 -34.00 -4.89 -6.09
C ILE A 153 -33.42 -5.43 -4.78
N LYS A 154 -34.20 -5.47 -3.70
CA LYS A 154 -33.73 -5.97 -2.41
C LYS A 154 -33.14 -7.38 -2.53
N GLN A 155 -33.89 -8.32 -3.12
CA GLN A 155 -33.44 -9.69 -3.32
C GLN A 155 -32.18 -9.76 -4.21
N TYR A 156 -32.12 -8.94 -5.26
CA TYR A 156 -30.94 -8.88 -6.14
C TYR A 156 -29.70 -8.38 -5.38
N LEU A 157 -29.85 -7.31 -4.58
CA LEU A 157 -28.76 -6.76 -3.78
C LEU A 157 -28.27 -7.76 -2.73
N GLU A 158 -29.16 -8.47 -2.06
CA GLU A 158 -28.82 -9.50 -1.08
C GLU A 158 -27.98 -10.64 -1.69
N ASN A 159 -28.30 -11.05 -2.91
CA ASN A 159 -27.63 -12.17 -3.58
C ASN A 159 -26.33 -11.79 -4.29
N ASN A 160 -26.15 -10.54 -4.69
CA ASN A 160 -25.07 -10.15 -5.61
C ASN A 160 -24.14 -9.07 -5.05
N LEU A 161 -24.56 -8.28 -4.05
CA LEU A 161 -23.70 -7.26 -3.47
C LEU A 161 -22.84 -7.84 -2.35
N THR A 162 -21.57 -7.43 -2.35
CA THR A 162 -20.63 -7.70 -1.26
C THR A 162 -19.95 -6.42 -0.82
N ALA A 163 -19.69 -6.27 0.49
CA ALA A 163 -18.87 -5.16 0.98
C ALA A 163 -17.43 -5.33 0.47
N GLY A 164 -16.73 -4.20 0.32
CA GLY A 164 -15.31 -4.21 0.00
C GLY A 164 -14.46 -4.83 1.11
N ASP A 165 -13.36 -5.46 0.73
CA ASP A 165 -12.45 -6.12 1.68
C ASP A 165 -11.79 -5.09 2.62
N ILE A 166 -11.62 -5.51 3.89
CA ILE A 166 -10.91 -4.78 4.93
C ILE A 166 -9.54 -5.41 5.09
N ASP A 167 -8.60 -5.08 4.20
CA ASP A 167 -7.24 -5.60 4.32
C ASP A 167 -6.41 -4.80 5.33
N VAL A 168 -5.39 -5.43 5.90
CA VAL A 168 -4.51 -4.78 6.87
C VAL A 168 -3.05 -4.82 6.42
N ASN A 169 -2.30 -3.74 6.63
CA ASN A 169 -0.89 -3.66 6.25
C ASN A 169 0.02 -3.74 7.47
N ILE A 170 0.99 -4.65 7.43
CA ILE A 170 2.08 -4.75 8.38
C ILE A 170 3.38 -4.30 7.69
N MET A 171 4.09 -3.34 8.29
CA MET A 171 5.42 -2.96 7.85
C MET A 171 6.45 -3.93 8.41
N THR A 172 6.89 -4.89 7.60
CA THR A 172 7.80 -5.98 8.01
C THR A 172 9.14 -5.52 8.57
N LYS A 173 9.58 -4.32 8.21
CA LYS A 173 10.82 -3.69 8.70
C LYS A 173 10.65 -2.97 10.03
N LEU A 174 9.41 -2.71 10.48
CA LEU A 174 9.11 -2.10 11.78
C LEU A 174 8.83 -3.20 12.82
N ASP A 175 9.85 -3.98 13.13
CA ASP A 175 9.76 -5.11 14.06
C ASP A 175 10.75 -4.88 15.22
N LYS A 176 10.55 -3.77 15.92
CA LYS A 176 11.41 -3.33 17.01
C LYS A 176 11.33 -4.28 18.21
N ASP A 177 12.48 -4.58 18.81
CA ASP A 177 12.55 -5.24 20.10
C ASP A 177 11.93 -4.33 21.19
N ASN A 178 11.11 -4.90 22.04
CA ASN A 178 10.49 -4.19 23.16
C ASN A 178 11.11 -4.63 24.50
N PHE A 179 11.08 -3.73 25.49
CA PHE A 179 11.75 -3.89 26.78
C PHE A 179 10.80 -3.52 27.92
N ILE A 180 10.92 -4.24 29.05
CA ILE A 180 10.32 -3.86 30.33
C ILE A 180 11.45 -3.81 31.37
N LYS A 181 11.64 -2.68 32.03
CA LYS A 181 12.68 -2.45 33.05
C LYS A 181 14.08 -2.88 32.57
N ASN A 182 14.44 -2.52 31.33
CA ASN A 182 15.70 -2.87 30.64
C ASN A 182 15.87 -4.35 30.28
N GLU A 183 14.88 -5.21 30.52
CA GLU A 183 14.88 -6.60 30.05
C GLU A 183 14.17 -6.68 28.71
N GLN A 184 14.83 -7.29 27.72
CA GLN A 184 14.24 -7.51 26.39
C GLN A 184 13.13 -8.55 26.48
N LEU A 185 11.97 -8.20 25.92
CA LEU A 185 10.87 -9.13 25.79
C LEU A 185 11.12 -10.19 24.71
N PRO A 186 10.48 -11.36 24.79
CA PRO A 186 10.47 -12.33 23.71
C PRO A 186 10.02 -11.74 22.38
N VAL A 187 10.48 -12.36 21.26
CA VAL A 187 10.29 -11.84 19.89
C VAL A 187 8.81 -11.64 19.50
N GLU A 188 7.90 -12.42 20.07
CA GLU A 188 6.45 -12.30 19.85
C GLU A 188 5.87 -10.96 20.29
N PHE A 189 6.58 -10.22 21.17
CA PHE A 189 6.21 -8.86 21.59
C PHE A 189 6.86 -7.77 20.73
N ASN A 190 7.64 -8.13 19.71
CA ASN A 190 8.11 -7.16 18.73
C ASN A 190 6.94 -6.52 17.98
N ASP A 191 7.13 -5.31 17.47
CA ASP A 191 6.03 -4.49 16.94
C ASP A 191 5.26 -5.18 15.81
N ALA A 192 5.94 -5.76 14.81
CA ALA A 192 5.28 -6.45 13.69
C ALA A 192 4.69 -7.81 14.11
N HIS A 193 5.33 -8.53 15.05
CA HIS A 193 4.79 -9.79 15.60
C HIS A 193 3.49 -9.54 16.38
N ALA A 194 3.47 -8.52 17.23
CA ALA A 194 2.25 -8.13 17.95
C ALA A 194 1.13 -7.69 16.99
N ALA A 195 1.50 -6.97 15.91
CA ALA A 195 0.54 -6.58 14.88
C ALA A 195 -0.05 -7.79 14.15
N LEU A 196 0.78 -8.77 13.76
CA LEU A 196 0.31 -10.01 13.15
C LEU A 196 -0.63 -10.79 14.09
N ARG A 197 -0.26 -10.91 15.36
CA ARG A 197 -1.09 -11.58 16.36
C ARG A 197 -2.44 -10.86 16.55
N GLY A 198 -2.43 -9.54 16.61
CA GLY A 198 -3.65 -8.74 16.70
C GLY A 198 -4.58 -8.95 15.51
N PHE A 199 -4.03 -9.01 14.29
CA PHE A 199 -4.80 -9.34 13.10
C PHE A 199 -5.31 -10.79 13.11
N ALA A 200 -4.45 -11.75 13.44
CA ALA A 200 -4.81 -13.17 13.46
C ALA A 200 -5.96 -13.46 14.44
N ASN A 201 -5.97 -12.78 15.58
CA ASN A 201 -7.00 -12.93 16.62
C ASN A 201 -8.30 -12.17 16.32
N SER A 202 -8.32 -11.27 15.33
CA SER A 202 -9.53 -10.53 14.95
C SER A 202 -10.57 -11.43 14.26
N ASP A 203 -11.83 -11.01 14.29
CA ASP A 203 -12.94 -11.72 13.65
C ASP A 203 -12.93 -11.59 12.11
N LEU A 204 -12.20 -10.63 11.57
CA LEU A 204 -12.12 -10.39 10.14
C LEU A 204 -11.77 -11.65 9.33
N SER A 205 -12.50 -11.87 8.24
CA SER A 205 -12.11 -12.78 7.16
C SER A 205 -11.51 -11.93 6.04
N SER A 206 -10.20 -11.71 6.05
CA SER A 206 -9.52 -10.74 5.17
C SER A 206 -8.04 -11.05 5.00
N SER A 207 -7.30 -10.13 4.37
CA SER A 207 -5.89 -10.35 4.04
C SER A 207 -4.95 -9.46 4.84
N VAL A 208 -3.75 -9.98 5.16
CA VAL A 208 -2.63 -9.18 5.61
C VAL A 208 -1.71 -8.86 4.45
N VAL A 209 -1.47 -7.57 4.22
CA VAL A 209 -0.54 -7.06 3.22
C VAL A 209 0.82 -6.86 3.88
N LEU A 210 1.82 -7.59 3.43
CA LEU A 210 3.20 -7.45 3.90
C LEU A 210 3.95 -6.49 2.98
N SER A 211 4.56 -5.45 3.56
CA SER A 211 5.38 -4.48 2.82
C SER A 211 6.61 -5.15 2.20
N ALA A 212 7.17 -4.53 1.15
CA ALA A 212 8.33 -5.06 0.46
C ALA A 212 9.50 -5.32 1.41
N GLY A 213 10.08 -6.50 1.30
CA GLY A 213 11.21 -6.97 2.11
C GLY A 213 10.84 -8.10 3.06
N MET A 214 11.66 -9.14 3.03
CA MET A 214 11.45 -10.34 3.81
C MET A 214 11.89 -10.12 5.27
N ASN A 215 11.04 -10.54 6.22
CA ASN A 215 11.39 -10.75 7.63
C ASN A 215 11.18 -12.23 7.97
N PRO A 216 12.23 -13.08 7.93
CA PRO A 216 12.08 -14.52 8.12
C PRO A 216 11.48 -14.91 9.48
N ARG A 217 11.75 -14.14 10.55
CA ARG A 217 11.18 -14.41 11.89
C ARG A 217 9.68 -14.18 11.87
N LEU A 218 9.23 -13.04 11.35
CA LEU A 218 7.81 -12.73 11.22
C LEU A 218 7.10 -13.72 10.29
N PHE A 219 7.72 -14.08 9.15
CA PHE A 219 7.16 -15.06 8.21
C PHE A 219 7.02 -16.46 8.84
N SER A 220 7.92 -16.82 9.74
CA SER A 220 7.80 -18.07 10.50
C SER A 220 6.71 -18.01 11.56
N TYR A 221 6.43 -16.83 12.10
CA TYR A 221 5.43 -16.63 13.15
C TYR A 221 3.99 -16.91 12.70
N PHE A 222 3.70 -16.78 11.37
CA PHE A 222 2.39 -17.14 10.80
C PHE A 222 1.96 -18.58 11.11
N GLU A 223 2.92 -19.50 11.26
CA GLU A 223 2.63 -20.92 11.53
C GLU A 223 1.86 -21.15 12.86
N ASN A 224 1.91 -20.17 13.76
CA ASN A 224 1.23 -20.25 15.06
C ASN A 224 -0.29 -19.99 14.97
N PHE A 225 -0.81 -19.62 13.81
CA PHE A 225 -2.21 -19.21 13.65
C PHE A 225 -2.95 -20.10 12.64
N SER A 226 -3.85 -20.95 13.13
CA SER A 226 -4.63 -21.89 12.30
C SER A 226 -5.45 -21.20 11.19
N ALA A 227 -5.84 -19.95 11.40
CA ALA A 227 -6.65 -19.17 10.44
C ALA A 227 -5.95 -18.89 9.09
N PHE A 228 -4.63 -19.07 8.98
CA PHE A 228 -3.87 -18.95 7.74
C PHE A 228 -3.72 -20.26 6.96
N PHE A 229 -4.17 -21.38 7.54
CA PHE A 229 -4.18 -22.68 6.84
C PHE A 229 -5.54 -22.93 6.19
N PRO A 230 -5.59 -23.68 5.07
CA PRO A 230 -6.84 -23.99 4.40
C PRO A 230 -7.74 -24.89 5.27
N ASP A 231 -9.03 -24.59 5.28
CA ASP A 231 -10.05 -25.46 5.86
C ASP A 231 -10.33 -26.68 4.94
N PHE A 232 -11.26 -27.56 5.34
CA PHE A 232 -11.63 -28.75 4.56
C PHE A 232 -12.22 -28.45 3.18
N ASN A 233 -12.65 -27.21 2.93
CA ASN A 233 -13.14 -26.76 1.64
C ASN A 233 -12.05 -26.01 0.82
N GLY A 234 -10.85 -25.86 1.35
CA GLY A 234 -9.77 -25.09 0.76
C GLY A 234 -9.90 -23.58 0.99
N ASN A 235 -10.78 -23.11 1.89
CA ASN A 235 -10.92 -21.68 2.17
C ASN A 235 -9.89 -21.22 3.21
N LEU A 236 -9.43 -19.99 3.06
CA LEU A 236 -8.55 -19.30 4.00
C LEU A 236 -9.33 -18.20 4.72
N LYS A 237 -9.48 -18.28 6.04
CA LYS A 237 -10.07 -17.18 6.84
C LYS A 237 -9.17 -15.95 6.81
N LYS A 238 -7.85 -16.17 6.96
CA LYS A 238 -6.82 -15.12 6.86
C LYS A 238 -5.95 -15.41 5.66
N LYS A 239 -5.77 -14.41 4.80
CA LYS A 239 -5.00 -14.50 3.56
C LYS A 239 -3.72 -13.70 3.65
N ILE A 240 -2.73 -14.04 2.83
CA ILE A 240 -1.45 -13.34 2.76
C ILE A 240 -1.33 -12.66 1.39
N ILE A 241 -1.06 -11.35 1.41
CA ILE A 241 -0.71 -10.55 0.23
C ILE A 241 0.74 -10.13 0.37
N LEU A 242 1.57 -10.42 -0.61
CA LEU A 242 2.95 -9.96 -0.66
C LEU A 242 3.08 -8.78 -1.62
N LYS A 243 3.56 -7.63 -1.13
CA LYS A 243 4.04 -6.56 -1.99
C LYS A 243 5.42 -6.92 -2.53
N VAL A 244 5.58 -6.89 -3.84
CA VAL A 244 6.80 -7.30 -4.53
C VAL A 244 7.17 -6.30 -5.62
N SER A 245 8.47 -6.20 -5.92
CA SER A 245 9.02 -5.36 -6.99
C SER A 245 9.39 -6.13 -8.25
N ASP A 246 9.49 -7.48 -8.17
CA ASP A 246 9.94 -8.33 -9.26
C ASP A 246 9.51 -9.79 -9.03
N PHE A 247 9.57 -10.58 -10.10
CA PHE A 247 9.15 -11.99 -10.11
C PHE A 247 10.04 -12.87 -9.23
N ARG A 248 11.35 -12.62 -9.22
CA ARG A 248 12.29 -13.41 -8.40
C ARG A 248 12.00 -13.24 -6.92
N SER A 249 11.74 -12.01 -6.50
CA SER A 249 11.36 -11.70 -5.12
C SER A 249 10.06 -12.40 -4.72
N ALA A 250 9.05 -12.40 -5.62
CA ALA A 250 7.79 -13.12 -5.43
C ALA A 250 8.02 -14.62 -5.24
N MET A 251 8.81 -15.24 -6.11
CA MET A 251 9.12 -16.67 -6.04
C MET A 251 9.84 -17.05 -4.74
N ILE A 252 10.86 -16.28 -4.34
CA ILE A 252 11.63 -16.56 -3.12
C ILE A 252 10.74 -16.46 -1.88
N GLN A 253 9.99 -15.37 -1.74
CA GLN A 253 9.16 -15.12 -0.56
C GLN A 253 7.96 -16.08 -0.51
N GLY A 254 7.29 -16.31 -1.66
CA GLY A 254 6.18 -17.25 -1.77
C GLY A 254 6.59 -18.68 -1.42
N ASN A 255 7.71 -19.15 -1.97
CA ASN A 255 8.23 -20.49 -1.66
C ASN A 255 8.67 -20.63 -0.20
N PHE A 256 9.18 -19.55 0.42
CA PHE A 256 9.49 -19.57 1.85
C PHE A 256 8.24 -19.81 2.69
N LEU A 257 7.13 -19.12 2.40
CA LEU A 257 5.85 -19.30 3.08
C LEU A 257 5.24 -20.67 2.76
N ALA A 258 5.27 -21.10 1.52
CA ALA A 258 4.74 -22.40 1.10
C ALA A 258 5.43 -23.59 1.78
N LYS A 259 6.74 -23.53 2.03
CA LYS A 259 7.48 -24.53 2.83
C LYS A 259 6.99 -24.64 4.28
N LYS A 260 6.17 -23.70 4.73
CA LYS A 260 5.55 -23.67 6.05
C LYS A 260 4.08 -24.07 6.03
N GLY A 261 3.55 -24.46 4.85
CA GLY A 261 2.15 -24.79 4.64
C GLY A 261 1.24 -23.57 4.42
N LEU A 262 1.82 -22.39 4.18
CA LEU A 262 1.11 -21.13 4.01
C LEU A 262 0.96 -20.80 2.53
N TRP A 263 -0.19 -20.21 2.15
CA TRP A 263 -0.47 -19.80 0.78
C TRP A 263 -0.44 -18.28 0.63
N VAL A 264 0.28 -17.78 -0.40
CA VAL A 264 0.19 -16.39 -0.82
C VAL A 264 -1.00 -16.27 -1.76
N SER A 265 -2.05 -15.56 -1.33
CA SER A 265 -3.28 -15.40 -2.09
C SER A 265 -3.20 -14.28 -3.13
N GLU A 266 -2.23 -13.36 -2.98
CA GLU A 266 -2.03 -12.27 -3.92
C GLU A 266 -0.58 -11.79 -3.92
N TYR A 267 -0.02 -11.61 -5.11
CA TYR A 267 1.18 -10.80 -5.31
C TYR A 267 0.78 -9.41 -5.80
N ARG A 268 1.12 -8.38 -5.03
CA ARG A 268 0.84 -6.98 -5.33
C ARG A 268 2.10 -6.31 -5.84
N ILE A 269 2.17 -6.12 -7.17
CA ILE A 269 3.33 -5.52 -7.84
C ILE A 269 3.28 -4.02 -7.63
N GLU A 270 4.36 -3.44 -7.12
CA GLU A 270 4.45 -2.01 -6.87
C GLU A 270 5.38 -1.34 -7.88
N SER A 271 4.85 -0.41 -8.67
CA SER A 271 5.64 0.47 -9.54
C SER A 271 6.60 1.33 -8.72
N GLY A 272 7.71 1.72 -9.32
CA GLY A 272 8.62 2.72 -8.74
C GLY A 272 7.96 4.05 -8.42
N LEU A 273 6.88 4.40 -9.13
CA LEU A 273 6.06 5.58 -8.83
C LEU A 273 5.25 5.46 -7.54
N ASN A 274 5.17 4.31 -6.96
CA ASN A 274 4.41 3.90 -5.78
C ASN A 274 3.17 4.77 -5.41
N CYS A 275 2.50 4.43 -4.30
CA CYS A 275 1.35 5.22 -3.83
C CYS A 275 1.72 6.30 -2.82
N GLY A 276 3.02 6.44 -2.54
CA GLY A 276 3.58 7.34 -1.54
C GLY A 276 4.35 6.61 -0.44
N GLY A 277 4.91 7.36 0.51
CA GLY A 277 5.74 6.80 1.59
C GLY A 277 7.15 6.44 1.15
N HIS A 278 7.70 5.34 1.70
CA HIS A 278 9.04 4.88 1.35
C HIS A 278 9.10 4.41 -0.11
N ALA A 279 10.11 4.88 -0.84
CA ALA A 279 10.37 4.52 -2.23
C ALA A 279 11.55 3.57 -2.32
N PHE A 280 11.37 2.46 -3.04
CA PHE A 280 12.42 1.49 -3.29
C PHE A 280 12.64 1.42 -4.81
N ALA A 281 13.82 1.79 -5.28
CA ALA A 281 14.17 1.58 -6.67
C ALA A 281 14.32 0.08 -6.96
N THR A 282 13.77 -0.37 -8.10
CA THR A 282 13.77 -1.77 -8.55
C THR A 282 15.05 -2.16 -9.28
N GLU A 283 16.21 -1.63 -8.90
CA GLU A 283 17.48 -1.83 -9.61
C GLU A 283 17.43 -1.44 -11.10
N GLY A 284 16.49 -0.54 -11.47
CA GLY A 284 16.28 -0.07 -12.83
C GLY A 284 15.34 -0.94 -13.68
N PHE A 285 14.76 -2.00 -13.12
CA PHE A 285 13.71 -2.76 -13.79
C PHE A 285 12.42 -1.96 -13.87
N LEU A 286 11.83 -1.88 -15.05
CA LEU A 286 10.62 -1.11 -15.32
C LEU A 286 9.36 -1.97 -15.15
N LEU A 287 8.25 -1.34 -14.79
CA LEU A 287 6.99 -2.00 -14.48
C LEU A 287 6.46 -2.90 -15.62
N GLY A 288 6.52 -2.44 -16.88
CA GLY A 288 5.99 -3.19 -18.01
C GLY A 288 6.65 -4.56 -18.19
N PRO A 289 7.98 -4.66 -18.31
CA PRO A 289 8.70 -5.94 -18.34
C PRO A 289 8.41 -6.84 -17.15
N ILE A 290 8.30 -6.27 -15.92
CA ILE A 290 7.97 -7.01 -14.71
C ILE A 290 6.57 -7.64 -14.84
N LEU A 291 5.57 -6.85 -15.23
CA LEU A 291 4.19 -7.34 -15.41
C LEU A 291 4.11 -8.43 -16.49
N GLU A 292 4.84 -8.28 -17.58
CA GLU A 292 4.91 -9.29 -18.64
C GLU A 292 5.50 -10.61 -18.13
N GLU A 293 6.53 -10.56 -17.30
CA GLU A 293 7.09 -11.74 -16.66
C GLU A 293 6.07 -12.44 -15.75
N PHE A 294 5.34 -11.70 -14.92
CA PHE A 294 4.27 -12.27 -14.10
C PHE A 294 3.15 -12.89 -14.93
N LYS A 295 2.72 -12.23 -16.01
CA LYS A 295 1.70 -12.73 -16.93
C LYS A 295 2.07 -14.08 -17.51
N HIS A 296 3.31 -14.23 -17.99
CA HIS A 296 3.77 -15.47 -18.62
C HIS A 296 4.18 -16.57 -17.64
N LYS A 297 4.56 -16.22 -16.40
CA LYS A 297 5.08 -17.18 -15.42
C LYS A 297 4.17 -17.39 -14.22
N LYS A 298 2.90 -16.89 -14.25
CA LYS A 298 1.94 -17.04 -13.13
C LYS A 298 1.79 -18.51 -12.72
N ASP A 299 1.65 -19.41 -13.69
CA ASP A 299 1.49 -20.85 -13.42
C ASP A 299 2.72 -21.47 -12.73
N GLN A 300 3.92 -20.95 -13.00
CA GLN A 300 5.14 -21.39 -12.31
C GLN A 300 5.11 -20.99 -10.83
N LEU A 301 4.61 -19.79 -10.48
CA LEU A 301 4.42 -19.38 -9.09
C LEU A 301 3.42 -20.30 -8.38
N VAL A 302 2.28 -20.53 -9.03
CA VAL A 302 1.18 -21.37 -8.50
C VAL A 302 1.68 -22.78 -8.23
N GLN A 303 2.29 -23.43 -9.23
CA GLN A 303 2.71 -24.83 -9.11
C GLN A 303 3.83 -25.01 -8.10
N SER A 304 4.86 -24.14 -8.13
CA SER A 304 5.96 -24.21 -7.17
C SER A 304 5.50 -24.04 -5.73
N ALA A 305 4.61 -23.08 -5.48
CA ALA A 305 4.05 -22.86 -4.15
C ALA A 305 3.13 -24.00 -3.69
N HIS A 306 2.30 -24.53 -4.60
CA HIS A 306 1.40 -25.65 -4.30
C HIS A 306 2.17 -26.89 -3.87
N ASP A 307 3.17 -27.31 -4.64
CA ASP A 307 3.98 -28.51 -4.35
C ASP A 307 4.66 -28.43 -2.98
N LEU A 308 5.17 -27.25 -2.65
CA LEU A 308 5.81 -27.01 -1.34
C LEU A 308 4.78 -26.99 -0.20
N MET A 309 3.63 -26.34 -0.41
CA MET A 309 2.56 -26.24 0.59
C MET A 309 1.96 -27.62 0.90
N VAL A 310 1.63 -28.41 -0.11
CA VAL A 310 1.10 -29.77 0.03
C VAL A 310 2.02 -30.63 0.88
N LYS A 311 3.33 -30.62 0.59
CA LYS A 311 4.32 -31.34 1.37
C LYS A 311 4.36 -30.88 2.83
N ALA A 312 4.33 -29.57 3.07
CA ALA A 312 4.39 -29.00 4.42
C ALA A 312 3.11 -29.29 5.23
N LEU A 313 1.93 -29.19 4.59
CA LEU A 313 0.64 -29.51 5.24
C LEU A 313 0.54 -30.99 5.60
N GLY A 314 0.98 -31.88 4.70
CA GLY A 314 1.06 -33.32 4.99
C GLY A 314 1.96 -33.65 6.19
N GLN A 315 3.11 -32.98 6.32
CA GLN A 315 4.02 -33.14 7.48
C GLN A 315 3.42 -32.62 8.79
N LYS A 316 2.47 -31.67 8.71
CA LYS A 316 1.78 -31.08 9.86
C LYS A 316 0.46 -31.81 10.19
N GLU A 317 0.10 -32.83 9.44
CA GLU A 317 -1.18 -33.53 9.55
C GLU A 317 -2.39 -32.59 9.40
N LEU A 318 -2.25 -31.53 8.59
CA LEU A 318 -3.30 -30.59 8.26
C LEU A 318 -4.00 -30.98 6.94
N HIS A 319 -5.17 -30.38 6.69
CA HIS A 319 -5.87 -30.59 5.42
C HIS A 319 -5.02 -30.17 4.21
N VAL A 320 -4.91 -31.07 3.23
CA VAL A 320 -4.14 -30.86 2.01
C VAL A 320 -5.09 -30.62 0.84
N PRO A 321 -5.10 -29.41 0.25
CA PRO A 321 -5.91 -29.13 -0.93
C PRO A 321 -5.48 -30.00 -2.13
N SER A 322 -6.44 -30.57 -2.85
CA SER A 322 -6.18 -31.40 -4.03
C SER A 322 -5.79 -30.60 -5.27
N THR A 323 -6.09 -29.32 -5.28
CA THR A 323 -5.75 -28.38 -6.37
C THR A 323 -5.13 -27.13 -5.79
N PRO A 324 -4.33 -26.38 -6.55
CA PRO A 324 -3.82 -25.09 -6.12
C PRO A 324 -4.96 -24.16 -5.66
N LEU A 325 -4.70 -23.37 -4.61
CA LEU A 325 -5.61 -22.32 -4.19
C LEU A 325 -5.52 -21.12 -5.15
N ASP A 326 -6.53 -20.25 -5.13
CA ASP A 326 -6.58 -19.07 -5.98
C ASP A 326 -5.39 -18.14 -5.72
N LEU A 327 -4.80 -17.61 -6.80
CA LEU A 327 -3.74 -16.61 -6.79
C LEU A 327 -4.13 -15.40 -7.63
N LYS A 328 -4.16 -14.23 -6.99
CA LYS A 328 -4.34 -12.94 -7.66
C LYS A 328 -2.99 -12.27 -7.95
N ILE A 329 -2.92 -11.58 -9.09
CA ILE A 329 -1.83 -10.65 -9.42
C ILE A 329 -2.45 -9.26 -9.50
N THR A 330 -1.99 -8.34 -8.70
CA THR A 330 -2.46 -6.96 -8.71
C THR A 330 -1.29 -5.99 -8.89
N VAL A 331 -1.58 -4.76 -9.29
CA VAL A 331 -0.56 -3.73 -9.52
C VAL A 331 -0.98 -2.42 -8.89
N GLN A 332 -0.03 -1.66 -8.35
CA GLN A 332 -0.28 -0.35 -7.77
C GLN A 332 0.85 0.64 -8.05
N GLY A 333 0.51 1.93 -8.03
CA GLY A 333 1.46 3.04 -8.17
C GLY A 333 1.48 3.67 -9.56
N GLY A 334 1.35 4.99 -9.62
CA GLY A 334 1.49 5.80 -10.83
C GLY A 334 0.27 5.89 -11.74
N VAL A 335 -0.73 5.04 -11.61
CA VAL A 335 -1.94 5.06 -12.44
C VAL A 335 -2.72 6.35 -12.22
N GLY A 336 -3.16 6.99 -13.30
CA GLY A 336 -3.87 8.27 -13.23
C GLY A 336 -4.98 8.44 -14.26
N THR A 337 -5.17 7.50 -15.19
CA THR A 337 -6.21 7.56 -16.21
C THR A 337 -6.96 6.23 -16.34
N ALA A 338 -8.20 6.31 -16.82
CA ALA A 338 -9.00 5.12 -17.13
C ALA A 338 -8.35 4.25 -18.23
N GLU A 339 -7.65 4.87 -19.18
CA GLU A 339 -6.95 4.15 -20.24
C GLU A 339 -5.79 3.32 -19.68
N GLU A 340 -4.97 3.89 -18.78
CA GLU A 340 -3.92 3.14 -18.07
C GLU A 340 -4.51 2.02 -17.21
N HIS A 341 -5.62 2.29 -16.50
CA HIS A 341 -6.32 1.29 -15.70
C HIS A 341 -6.79 0.10 -16.56
N ASN A 342 -7.49 0.37 -17.65
CA ASN A 342 -7.99 -0.66 -18.56
C ASN A 342 -6.85 -1.41 -19.27
N PHE A 343 -5.77 -0.71 -19.65
CA PHE A 343 -4.60 -1.34 -20.24
C PHE A 343 -3.95 -2.35 -19.30
N LEU A 344 -3.81 -2.02 -18.02
CA LEU A 344 -3.27 -2.95 -17.03
C LEU A 344 -4.15 -4.19 -16.85
N LEU A 345 -5.47 -4.02 -16.81
CA LEU A 345 -6.41 -5.14 -16.72
C LEU A 345 -6.42 -6.00 -17.99
N ASP A 346 -6.57 -5.38 -19.16
CA ASP A 346 -6.82 -6.10 -20.40
C ASP A 346 -5.53 -6.67 -21.01
N HIS A 347 -4.40 -5.92 -20.97
CA HIS A 347 -3.13 -6.34 -21.56
C HIS A 347 -2.33 -7.28 -20.64
N TYR A 348 -2.16 -6.88 -19.37
CA TYR A 348 -1.38 -7.68 -18.41
C TYR A 348 -2.21 -8.69 -17.62
N ASN A 349 -3.53 -8.68 -17.82
CA ASN A 349 -4.46 -9.60 -17.14
C ASN A 349 -4.31 -9.59 -15.60
N VAL A 350 -4.11 -8.38 -15.03
CA VAL A 350 -4.09 -8.24 -13.59
C VAL A 350 -5.50 -8.27 -13.01
N ASP A 351 -5.64 -8.80 -11.79
CA ASP A 351 -6.93 -8.97 -11.13
C ASP A 351 -7.51 -7.66 -10.57
N SER A 352 -6.66 -6.68 -10.24
CA SER A 352 -7.07 -5.37 -9.71
C SER A 352 -5.92 -4.36 -9.81
N VAL A 353 -6.28 -3.07 -9.85
CA VAL A 353 -5.33 -1.95 -9.93
C VAL A 353 -5.46 -1.07 -8.68
N GLY A 354 -4.35 -0.82 -7.99
CA GLY A 354 -4.33 0.05 -6.81
C GLY A 354 -4.29 1.53 -7.18
N TRP A 355 -5.30 2.27 -6.73
CA TRP A 355 -5.38 3.73 -6.85
C TRP A 355 -5.14 4.36 -5.48
N GLY A 356 -3.96 4.93 -5.26
CA GLY A 356 -3.58 5.52 -3.96
C GLY A 356 -3.65 7.03 -3.96
N THR A 357 -2.59 7.68 -4.44
CA THR A 357 -2.36 9.12 -4.35
C THR A 357 -3.58 10.00 -4.65
N PRO A 358 -4.38 9.80 -5.71
CA PRO A 358 -5.55 10.63 -6.00
C PRO A 358 -6.61 10.60 -4.89
N PHE A 359 -6.72 9.48 -4.16
CA PHE A 359 -7.66 9.36 -3.05
C PHE A 359 -7.31 10.24 -1.84
N LEU A 360 -6.09 10.80 -1.76
CA LEU A 360 -5.76 11.80 -0.74
C LEU A 360 -6.59 13.10 -0.88
N LEU A 361 -7.18 13.33 -2.06
CA LEU A 361 -8.10 14.44 -2.35
C LEU A 361 -9.59 14.03 -2.34
N VAL A 362 -9.90 12.87 -1.75
CA VAL A 362 -11.28 12.36 -1.60
C VAL A 362 -11.59 12.23 -0.10
N PRO A 363 -12.20 13.26 0.54
CA PRO A 363 -12.48 13.26 1.97
C PRO A 363 -13.39 12.11 2.44
N GLU A 364 -14.24 11.60 1.51
CA GLU A 364 -15.11 10.46 1.78
C GLU A 364 -14.38 9.12 1.81
N ALA A 365 -13.09 9.09 1.45
CA ALA A 365 -12.29 7.86 1.39
C ALA A 365 -11.09 7.86 2.33
N THR A 366 -10.51 9.01 2.64
CA THR A 366 -9.26 9.11 3.40
C THR A 366 -9.34 10.12 4.55
N SER A 367 -8.48 9.91 5.53
CA SER A 367 -8.40 10.72 6.76
C SER A 367 -7.22 11.69 6.66
N VAL A 368 -7.40 12.74 5.85
CA VAL A 368 -6.42 13.83 5.63
C VAL A 368 -7.12 15.16 5.91
N ASP A 369 -6.53 16.01 6.73
CA ASP A 369 -7.10 17.29 7.13
C ASP A 369 -7.20 18.31 5.97
N ALA A 370 -8.10 19.27 6.11
CA ALA A 370 -8.42 20.25 5.07
C ALA A 370 -7.22 21.10 4.64
N GLU A 371 -6.36 21.53 5.58
CA GLU A 371 -5.19 22.34 5.26
C GLU A 371 -4.17 21.53 4.43
N THR A 372 -3.97 20.27 4.81
CA THR A 372 -3.09 19.35 4.06
C THR A 372 -3.69 19.03 2.68
N ARG A 373 -5.02 18.84 2.54
CA ARG A 373 -5.65 18.68 1.22
C ARG A 373 -5.46 19.92 0.35
N GLN A 374 -5.58 21.13 0.92
CA GLN A 374 -5.33 22.36 0.18
C GLN A 374 -3.87 22.48 -0.30
N LEU A 375 -2.90 22.01 0.51
CA LEU A 375 -1.51 21.95 0.10
C LEU A 375 -1.30 20.97 -1.05
N LEU A 376 -1.96 19.80 -1.01
CA LEU A 376 -1.92 18.79 -2.08
C LEU A 376 -2.52 19.32 -3.40
N ILE A 377 -3.64 20.04 -3.36
CA ILE A 377 -4.30 20.67 -4.53
C ILE A 377 -3.35 21.62 -5.26
N ASN A 378 -2.54 22.36 -4.50
CA ASN A 378 -1.62 23.34 -5.06
C ASN A 378 -0.28 22.74 -5.50
N ALA A 379 -0.02 21.47 -5.18
CA ALA A 379 1.26 20.81 -5.44
C ALA A 379 1.55 20.66 -6.94
N LYS A 380 2.80 20.94 -7.32
CA LYS A 380 3.33 20.73 -8.67
C LYS A 380 4.52 19.76 -8.60
N GLU A 381 5.03 19.29 -9.74
CA GLU A 381 6.17 18.34 -9.76
C GLU A 381 7.38 18.81 -8.94
N LYS A 382 7.68 20.12 -8.94
CA LYS A 382 8.80 20.70 -8.17
C LYS A 382 8.63 20.65 -6.65
N ASP A 383 7.38 20.50 -6.20
CA ASP A 383 7.04 20.45 -4.76
C ASP A 383 7.05 19.02 -4.21
N LEU A 384 7.08 18.04 -5.12
CA LEU A 384 7.15 16.60 -4.81
C LEU A 384 8.59 16.11 -5.00
N TYR A 385 9.16 15.51 -3.97
CA TYR A 385 10.55 15.04 -4.05
C TYR A 385 10.79 13.83 -3.14
N LEU A 386 11.81 13.05 -3.48
CA LEU A 386 12.33 12.02 -2.60
C LEU A 386 13.30 12.66 -1.60
N SER A 387 12.96 12.62 -0.34
CA SER A 387 13.76 13.16 0.75
C SER A 387 14.45 12.05 1.54
N HIS A 388 15.43 12.41 2.36
CA HIS A 388 16.08 11.54 3.33
C HIS A 388 15.52 11.72 4.76
N ILE A 389 14.28 12.23 4.91
CA ILE A 389 13.69 12.50 6.22
C ILE A 389 13.42 11.24 7.04
N SER A 390 13.37 10.07 6.40
CA SER A 390 13.03 8.82 7.08
C SER A 390 14.15 8.35 8.02
N PRO A 391 13.82 8.07 9.30
CA PRO A 391 14.75 7.40 10.22
C PRO A 391 15.20 6.00 9.79
N LEU A 392 14.50 5.38 8.83
CA LEU A 392 14.90 4.07 8.27
C LEU A 392 16.06 4.18 7.27
N GLY A 393 16.51 5.39 6.91
CA GLY A 393 17.54 5.59 5.90
C GLY A 393 17.10 5.25 4.47
N VAL A 394 15.80 5.12 4.22
CA VAL A 394 15.22 4.84 2.91
C VAL A 394 14.62 6.13 2.36
N PRO A 395 14.80 6.45 1.06
CA PRO A 395 14.14 7.60 0.43
C PRO A 395 12.63 7.61 0.68
N PHE A 396 12.10 8.80 0.91
CA PHE A 396 10.71 8.99 1.32
C PHE A 396 10.05 10.08 0.48
N ASN A 397 8.91 9.76 -0.12
CA ASN A 397 8.13 10.74 -0.86
C ASN A 397 7.67 11.85 0.08
N THR A 398 7.91 13.08 -0.30
CA THR A 398 7.67 14.26 0.54
C THR A 398 7.07 15.38 -0.30
N LEU A 399 6.22 16.17 0.33
CA LEU A 399 5.66 17.41 -0.22
C LEU A 399 6.26 18.60 0.53
N ARG A 400 6.72 19.61 -0.20
CA ARG A 400 7.23 20.87 0.36
C ARG A 400 6.11 21.69 0.99
N GLY A 401 6.48 22.50 2.00
CA GLY A 401 5.56 23.44 2.64
C GLY A 401 4.65 22.80 3.71
N THR A 402 4.93 21.56 4.12
CA THR A 402 4.20 20.94 5.22
C THR A 402 4.52 21.61 6.56
N THR A 403 3.57 21.62 7.49
CA THR A 403 3.80 22.18 8.83
C THR A 403 4.92 21.48 9.59
N ASN A 404 5.18 20.18 9.30
CA ASN A 404 6.34 19.49 9.87
C ASN A 404 7.67 20.08 9.36
N GLU A 405 7.77 20.39 8.07
CA GLU A 405 8.98 21.03 7.48
C GLU A 405 9.23 22.38 8.14
N MET A 406 8.18 23.21 8.32
CA MET A 406 8.28 24.51 8.97
C MET A 406 8.74 24.40 10.44
N PHE A 407 8.15 23.50 11.21
CA PHE A 407 8.53 23.30 12.62
C PHE A 407 9.93 22.67 12.75
N LYS A 408 10.31 21.77 11.84
CA LYS A 408 11.66 21.22 11.79
C LYS A 408 12.68 22.31 11.54
N GLN A 409 12.47 23.15 10.50
CA GLN A 409 13.36 24.25 10.18
C GLN A 409 13.51 25.24 11.36
N LYS A 410 12.38 25.63 11.97
CA LYS A 410 12.43 26.50 13.16
C LYS A 410 13.29 25.93 14.29
N ARG A 411 13.18 24.62 14.58
CA ARG A 411 14.02 23.96 15.60
C ARG A 411 15.50 23.99 15.23
N ILE A 412 15.84 23.81 13.95
CA ILE A 412 17.22 23.90 13.45
C ILE A 412 17.77 25.32 13.64
N ASP A 413 17.00 26.34 13.27
CA ASP A 413 17.37 27.76 13.41
C ASP A 413 17.55 28.16 14.88
N ASP A 414 16.75 27.60 15.77
CA ASP A 414 16.84 27.78 17.23
C ASP A 414 17.96 26.95 17.89
N ASN A 415 18.81 26.23 17.12
CA ASN A 415 19.84 25.30 17.61
C ASN A 415 19.24 24.18 18.51
N LYS A 416 18.05 23.72 18.20
CA LYS A 416 17.31 22.66 18.89
C LYS A 416 16.85 21.59 17.92
N ALA A 417 17.73 21.17 17.01
CA ALA A 417 17.42 20.15 16.00
C ALA A 417 16.87 18.87 16.62
N GLY A 418 16.16 18.12 15.84
CA GLY A 418 15.49 16.89 16.29
C GLY A 418 14.13 17.14 16.97
N SER A 419 13.47 16.08 17.33
CA SER A 419 12.13 16.11 17.90
C SER A 419 11.99 15.16 19.08
N SER A 420 10.98 15.37 19.93
CA SER A 420 10.59 14.35 20.90
C SER A 420 10.15 13.07 20.16
N CYS A 421 10.42 11.92 20.75
CA CYS A 421 10.05 10.63 20.17
C CYS A 421 9.09 9.87 21.12
N PRO A 422 7.81 10.28 21.23
CA PRO A 422 6.88 9.70 22.21
C PRO A 422 6.49 8.26 21.88
N LYS A 423 6.37 7.92 20.59
CA LYS A 423 5.89 6.60 20.12
C LYS A 423 7.00 5.56 19.97
N ARG A 424 8.21 5.95 19.66
CA ARG A 424 9.42 5.11 19.50
C ARG A 424 9.33 4.00 18.43
N PHE A 425 8.36 4.00 17.50
CA PHE A 425 8.21 2.93 16.49
C PHE A 425 9.42 2.80 15.57
N LEU A 426 10.10 3.91 15.26
CA LEU A 426 11.32 3.96 14.43
C LEU A 426 12.61 4.04 15.26
N ALA A 427 12.58 3.67 16.54
CA ALA A 427 13.76 3.62 17.40
C ALA A 427 14.55 2.33 17.12
N LEU A 428 15.17 2.26 15.92
CA LEU A 428 15.84 1.05 15.40
C LEU A 428 17.37 1.14 15.40
N SER A 429 17.96 2.35 15.49
CA SER A 429 19.41 2.52 15.58
C SER A 429 19.91 2.02 16.94
N LYS A 430 20.81 1.05 16.93
CA LYS A 430 21.45 0.48 18.14
C LYS A 430 22.81 1.13 18.43
N GLU A 431 23.14 2.25 17.78
CA GLU A 431 24.44 2.93 17.90
C GLU A 431 24.75 3.35 19.36
N PHE A 432 23.71 3.73 20.13
CA PHE A 432 23.88 4.21 21.50
C PHE A 432 23.26 3.27 22.56
N GLY A 433 22.93 2.04 22.21
CA GLY A 433 22.41 1.07 23.16
C GLY A 433 21.44 0.03 22.59
N ALA A 434 21.20 -1.02 23.36
CA ALA A 434 20.40 -2.17 22.93
C ALA A 434 18.92 -1.83 22.67
N GLU A 435 18.32 -0.92 23.44
CA GLU A 435 16.92 -0.51 23.31
C GLU A 435 16.62 0.19 21.96
N GLY A 436 17.65 0.65 21.27
CA GLY A 436 17.52 1.43 20.06
C GLY A 436 17.04 2.87 20.30
N ILE A 437 17.43 3.75 19.40
CA ILE A 437 17.07 5.16 19.38
C ILE A 437 16.62 5.56 17.97
N CYS A 438 15.69 6.51 17.89
CA CYS A 438 15.27 7.06 16.59
C CYS A 438 16.23 8.15 16.14
N THR A 439 16.71 8.08 14.90
CA THR A 439 17.66 9.05 14.32
C THR A 439 17.05 10.46 14.14
N SER A 440 15.72 10.59 14.19
CA SER A 440 15.05 11.90 14.22
C SER A 440 14.91 12.49 15.62
N SER A 441 15.27 11.76 16.66
CA SER A 441 15.13 12.24 18.04
C SER A 441 16.16 13.31 18.37
N LYS A 442 15.77 14.27 19.23
CA LYS A 442 16.68 15.31 19.71
C LYS A 442 17.96 14.70 20.30
N LYS A 443 17.81 13.67 21.18
CA LYS A 443 18.95 13.00 21.81
C LYS A 443 19.95 12.45 20.79
N PHE A 444 19.47 11.83 19.70
CA PHE A 444 20.36 11.29 18.65
C PHE A 444 21.06 12.41 17.89
N GLN A 445 20.28 13.43 17.48
CA GLN A 445 20.82 14.52 16.67
C GLN A 445 21.80 15.40 17.46
N ASP A 446 21.56 15.64 18.75
CA ASP A 446 22.49 16.39 19.62
C ASP A 446 23.86 15.69 19.65
N VAL A 447 23.91 14.38 19.95
CA VAL A 447 25.19 13.63 19.99
C VAL A 447 25.87 13.63 18.63
N LYS A 448 25.14 13.42 17.52
CA LYS A 448 25.73 13.43 16.17
C LYS A 448 26.23 14.79 15.74
N LEU A 449 25.62 15.88 16.20
CA LEU A 449 26.08 17.24 15.95
C LEU A 449 27.34 17.56 16.78
N GLU A 450 27.41 17.09 18.04
CA GLU A 450 28.61 17.20 18.88
C GLU A 450 29.80 16.45 18.22
N GLU A 451 29.61 15.18 17.82
CA GLU A 451 30.63 14.40 17.09
C GLU A 451 31.08 15.11 15.79
N LEU A 452 30.14 15.73 15.05
CA LEU A 452 30.48 16.48 13.83
C LEU A 452 31.28 17.76 14.13
N ASP A 453 30.94 18.46 15.21
CA ASP A 453 31.67 19.69 15.61
C ASP A 453 33.11 19.37 16.05
N GLU A 454 33.37 18.20 16.68
CA GLU A 454 34.71 17.74 17.05
C GLU A 454 35.66 17.58 15.85
N ILE A 455 35.12 17.19 14.69
CA ILE A 455 35.90 16.97 13.46
C ILE A 455 35.82 18.13 12.46
N LYS A 456 35.16 19.23 12.82
CA LYS A 456 34.86 20.35 11.93
C LYS A 456 36.09 20.90 11.20
N ASP A 457 37.21 21.06 11.92
CA ASP A 457 38.44 21.65 11.38
C ASP A 457 39.17 20.71 10.38
N THR A 458 38.77 19.44 10.31
CA THR A 458 39.28 18.44 9.35
C THR A 458 38.49 18.38 8.06
N LEU A 459 37.32 19.06 8.00
CA LEU A 459 36.40 19.00 6.90
C LEU A 459 36.36 20.30 6.08
N SER A 460 36.05 20.19 4.80
CA SER A 460 35.69 21.39 4.03
C SER A 460 34.36 21.96 4.53
N ALA A 461 34.16 23.27 4.39
CA ALA A 461 32.89 23.91 4.79
C ALA A 461 31.68 23.29 4.11
N SER A 462 31.78 22.90 2.84
CA SER A 462 30.72 22.24 2.08
C SER A 462 30.42 20.85 2.62
N THR A 463 31.42 20.04 2.95
CA THR A 463 31.27 18.72 3.54
C THR A 463 30.64 18.82 4.91
N PHE A 464 31.09 19.74 5.76
CA PHE A 464 30.48 19.98 7.07
C PHE A 464 29.02 20.33 6.97
N GLN A 465 28.62 21.26 6.11
CA GLN A 465 27.21 21.65 5.91
C GLN A 465 26.36 20.48 5.40
N LYS A 466 26.89 19.67 4.48
CA LYS A 466 26.19 18.49 3.98
C LYS A 466 25.99 17.44 5.07
N MET A 467 27.00 17.16 5.89
CA MET A 467 26.87 16.23 7.01
C MET A 467 25.88 16.75 8.06
N LYS A 468 25.94 18.05 8.40
CA LYS A 468 24.99 18.70 9.30
C LYS A 468 23.56 18.57 8.77
N PHE A 469 23.33 18.83 7.50
CA PHE A 469 22.05 18.66 6.84
C PHE A 469 21.54 17.21 6.96
N ASN A 470 22.36 16.21 6.65
CA ASN A 470 21.98 14.79 6.71
C ASN A 470 21.56 14.34 8.12
N ILE A 471 22.17 14.91 9.17
CA ILE A 471 21.79 14.66 10.57
C ILE A 471 20.44 15.30 10.86
N THR A 472 20.27 16.59 10.54
CA THR A 472 19.13 17.41 10.95
C THR A 472 17.89 17.24 10.07
N GLU A 473 18.04 16.66 8.88
CA GLU A 473 16.93 16.41 7.96
C GLU A 473 15.94 15.37 8.50
N LYS A 474 16.40 14.42 9.32
CA LYS A 474 15.55 13.35 9.84
C LYS A 474 14.37 13.91 10.65
N ALA A 475 13.16 13.44 10.31
CA ALA A 475 11.91 13.90 10.94
C ALA A 475 11.13 12.76 11.62
N CYS A 476 10.31 13.11 12.62
CA CYS A 476 9.45 12.15 13.32
C CYS A 476 8.25 11.75 12.46
N LEU A 477 8.41 10.72 11.62
CA LEU A 477 7.35 10.21 10.73
C LEU A 477 6.14 9.68 11.52
N CYS A 478 6.35 9.00 12.65
CA CYS A 478 5.28 8.36 13.42
C CYS A 478 4.20 9.37 13.88
N VAL A 479 4.63 10.52 14.37
CA VAL A 479 3.71 11.58 14.81
C VAL A 479 3.22 12.40 13.63
N GLY A 480 4.14 12.80 12.74
CA GLY A 480 3.80 13.66 11.61
C GLY A 480 2.75 13.07 10.68
N LEU A 481 2.84 11.76 10.39
CA LEU A 481 1.86 11.07 9.55
C LEU A 481 0.51 10.86 10.27
N ALA A 482 0.53 10.63 11.59
CA ALA A 482 -0.70 10.43 12.35
C ALA A 482 -1.50 11.72 12.54
N ASN A 483 -0.82 12.87 12.60
CA ASN A 483 -1.44 14.15 12.88
C ASN A 483 -2.52 14.55 11.86
N ALA A 484 -2.36 14.18 10.58
CA ALA A 484 -3.37 14.45 9.56
C ALA A 484 -4.73 13.81 9.91
N SER A 485 -4.73 12.55 10.37
CA SER A 485 -5.95 11.84 10.77
C SER A 485 -6.53 12.40 12.08
N TYR A 486 -5.68 12.81 13.01
CA TYR A 486 -6.17 13.44 14.26
C TYR A 486 -6.88 14.75 13.96
N LEU A 487 -6.31 15.60 13.11
CA LEU A 487 -6.91 16.88 12.72
C LEU A 487 -8.23 16.68 11.95
N GLU A 488 -8.27 15.75 11.02
CA GLU A 488 -9.48 15.45 10.24
C GLU A 488 -10.65 14.99 11.12
N ASN A 489 -10.37 14.31 12.24
CA ASN A 489 -11.38 13.76 13.13
C ASN A 489 -11.54 14.54 14.46
N ASP A 490 -11.01 15.76 14.57
CA ASP A 490 -11.04 16.59 15.78
C ASP A 490 -10.54 15.86 17.04
N ILE A 491 -9.56 14.96 16.87
CA ILE A 491 -8.95 14.22 17.97
C ILE A 491 -7.82 15.05 18.55
N LYS A 492 -7.80 15.24 19.87
CA LYS A 492 -6.72 15.99 20.55
C LYS A 492 -5.35 15.39 20.23
N ILE A 493 -4.45 16.21 19.68
CA ILE A 493 -3.12 15.81 19.23
C ILE A 493 -2.14 15.83 20.39
N THR A 494 -1.36 14.75 20.55
CA THR A 494 -0.09 14.75 21.26
C THR A 494 1.02 14.92 20.24
N GLY A 495 1.78 16.00 20.30
CA GLY A 495 2.87 16.25 19.35
C GLY A 495 2.56 17.30 18.29
N GLN A 496 1.70 18.27 18.59
CA GLN A 496 1.41 19.43 17.72
C GLN A 496 2.68 20.11 17.20
N SER A 497 3.73 20.18 18.00
CA SER A 497 5.03 20.73 17.62
C SER A 497 5.78 19.94 16.53
N GLN A 498 5.28 18.78 16.14
CA GLN A 498 5.81 17.98 15.03
C GLN A 498 5.17 18.35 13.68
N GLY A 499 4.01 19.01 13.67
CA GLY A 499 3.24 19.31 12.47
C GLY A 499 2.73 18.06 11.74
N VAL A 500 2.25 18.25 10.52
CA VAL A 500 1.79 17.19 9.61
C VAL A 500 2.86 16.87 8.59
N ILE A 501 3.08 15.58 8.35
CA ILE A 501 3.82 15.05 7.20
C ILE A 501 2.80 14.41 6.27
N ILE A 502 2.85 14.74 4.98
CA ILE A 502 2.12 14.06 3.93
C ILE A 502 3.09 13.50 2.91
N CYS A 503 2.85 12.28 2.46
CA CYS A 503 3.75 11.54 1.58
C CYS A 503 3.04 11.06 0.32
N PRO A 504 2.60 11.97 -0.57
CA PRO A 504 1.93 11.59 -1.81
C PRO A 504 2.93 10.93 -2.77
N GLY A 505 2.45 10.04 -3.63
CA GLY A 505 3.21 9.60 -4.79
C GLY A 505 3.34 10.72 -5.83
N PRO A 506 4.27 10.60 -6.80
CA PRO A 506 4.55 11.66 -7.79
C PRO A 506 3.37 12.04 -8.68
N ASN A 507 2.33 11.21 -8.69
CA ASN A 507 1.13 11.45 -9.50
C ASN A 507 0.26 12.60 -8.95
N MET A 508 0.48 13.04 -7.70
CA MET A 508 -0.27 14.11 -7.05
C MET A 508 -0.21 15.43 -7.82
N ALA A 509 0.90 15.72 -8.48
CA ALA A 509 1.10 16.98 -9.22
C ALA A 509 0.03 17.27 -10.29
N TYR A 510 -0.75 16.27 -10.69
CA TYR A 510 -1.73 16.35 -11.77
C TYR A 510 -3.19 16.33 -11.31
N PHE A 511 -3.41 16.25 -10.00
CA PHE A 511 -4.73 16.33 -9.38
C PHE A 511 -4.82 17.62 -8.58
N ASP A 512 -5.64 18.56 -9.04
CA ASP A 512 -5.64 19.97 -8.61
C ASP A 512 -6.95 20.40 -7.92
N LYS A 513 -7.78 19.44 -7.53
CA LYS A 513 -9.04 19.73 -6.81
C LYS A 513 -9.45 18.57 -5.89
N GLU A 514 -10.14 18.92 -4.82
CA GLU A 514 -10.89 17.98 -4.01
C GLU A 514 -12.11 17.48 -4.80
N VAL A 515 -12.40 16.19 -4.74
CA VAL A 515 -13.51 15.57 -5.46
C VAL A 515 -14.26 14.60 -4.56
N SER A 516 -15.53 14.35 -4.90
CA SER A 516 -16.33 13.33 -4.25
C SER A 516 -15.83 11.91 -4.60
N LEU A 517 -16.15 10.93 -3.76
CA LEU A 517 -15.90 9.52 -4.03
C LEU A 517 -16.50 9.09 -5.37
N SER A 518 -17.74 9.50 -5.65
CA SER A 518 -18.42 9.18 -6.89
C SER A 518 -17.69 9.74 -8.12
N GLU A 519 -17.20 10.99 -8.08
CA GLU A 519 -16.44 11.57 -9.19
C GLU A 519 -15.11 10.85 -9.40
N MET A 520 -14.40 10.47 -8.33
CA MET A 520 -13.15 9.72 -8.45
C MET A 520 -13.39 8.34 -9.06
N VAL A 521 -14.43 7.62 -8.62
CA VAL A 521 -14.76 6.29 -9.18
C VAL A 521 -15.18 6.39 -10.65
N LYS A 522 -15.97 7.40 -11.00
CA LYS A 522 -16.32 7.68 -12.41
C LYS A 522 -15.07 8.01 -13.25
N HIS A 523 -14.09 8.71 -12.69
CA HIS A 523 -12.82 8.97 -13.36
C HIS A 523 -12.03 7.69 -13.62
N ILE A 524 -11.94 6.80 -12.64
CA ILE A 524 -11.27 5.50 -12.77
C ILE A 524 -11.87 4.67 -13.93
N TYR A 525 -13.19 4.72 -14.10
CA TYR A 525 -13.90 3.98 -15.17
C TYR A 525 -14.11 4.76 -16.46
N GLY A 526 -13.56 5.98 -16.58
CA GLY A 526 -13.64 6.81 -17.78
C GLY A 526 -14.96 7.54 -18.00
N ASN A 527 -15.88 7.52 -17.01
CA ASN A 527 -17.18 8.21 -17.06
C ASN A 527 -17.11 9.68 -16.59
N ALA A 528 -15.97 10.13 -16.08
CA ALA A 528 -15.66 11.51 -15.73
C ALA A 528 -14.17 11.79 -15.93
N LYS A 529 -13.79 13.07 -15.96
CA LYS A 529 -12.39 13.50 -16.01
C LYS A 529 -12.10 14.40 -14.81
N VAL A 530 -11.40 13.86 -13.81
CA VAL A 530 -10.98 14.61 -12.62
C VAL A 530 -9.66 15.33 -12.89
N MET A 531 -8.72 14.64 -13.50
CA MET A 531 -7.41 15.17 -13.85
C MET A 531 -7.53 16.16 -15.02
N THR A 532 -7.06 17.39 -14.85
CA THR A 532 -7.19 18.48 -15.82
C THR A 532 -5.93 18.72 -16.63
N ASP A 533 -4.76 18.39 -16.09
CA ASP A 533 -3.48 18.58 -16.78
C ASP A 533 -3.32 17.58 -17.93
N ALA A 534 -3.36 18.10 -19.15
CA ALA A 534 -3.19 17.32 -20.37
C ALA A 534 -1.71 16.86 -20.59
N ASN A 535 -0.76 17.49 -19.89
CA ASN A 535 0.68 17.21 -20.08
C ASN A 535 1.21 16.09 -19.16
N ARG A 536 0.33 15.40 -18.43
CA ARG A 536 0.75 14.28 -17.60
C ARG A 536 1.37 13.19 -18.48
N PRO A 537 2.64 12.83 -18.25
CA PRO A 537 3.24 11.71 -18.98
C PRO A 537 2.50 10.39 -18.69
N ASN A 538 2.52 9.48 -19.68
CA ASN A 538 2.08 8.11 -19.47
C ASN A 538 2.84 7.49 -18.28
N LEU A 539 2.19 6.63 -17.51
CA LEU A 539 2.73 6.03 -16.29
C LEU A 539 4.10 5.37 -16.50
N PHE A 540 4.29 4.62 -17.60
CA PHE A 540 5.54 3.90 -17.89
C PHE A 540 6.70 4.86 -18.21
N VAL A 541 6.39 5.91 -18.93
CA VAL A 541 7.37 6.97 -19.29
C VAL A 541 7.75 7.80 -18.06
N LYS A 542 6.78 8.08 -17.18
CA LYS A 542 7.02 8.80 -15.92
C LYS A 542 7.89 7.98 -14.97
N GLU A 543 7.67 6.68 -14.85
CA GLU A 543 8.53 5.78 -14.07
C GLU A 543 9.96 5.79 -14.57
N LEU A 544 10.16 5.67 -15.89
CA LEU A 544 11.47 5.74 -16.52
C LEU A 544 12.18 7.06 -16.23
N LYS A 545 11.48 8.20 -16.37
CA LYS A 545 12.03 9.53 -16.03
C LYS A 545 12.52 9.56 -14.58
N MET A 546 11.70 9.09 -13.66
CA MET A 546 12.05 9.07 -12.24
C MET A 546 13.30 8.22 -11.97
N TYR A 547 13.45 7.07 -12.62
CA TYR A 547 14.64 6.23 -12.44
C TYR A 547 15.90 6.85 -13.05
N ILE A 548 15.79 7.58 -14.16
CA ILE A 548 16.91 8.36 -14.73
C ILE A 548 17.37 9.42 -13.74
N ASP A 549 16.42 10.17 -13.18
CA ASP A 549 16.71 11.23 -12.23
C ASP A 549 17.28 10.65 -10.91
N TYR A 550 16.75 9.51 -10.44
CA TYR A 550 17.30 8.78 -9.30
C TYR A 550 18.76 8.35 -9.51
N LEU A 551 19.08 7.68 -10.63
CA LEU A 551 20.45 7.25 -10.91
C LEU A 551 21.43 8.43 -11.00
N LYS A 552 21.00 9.54 -11.61
CA LYS A 552 21.83 10.77 -11.67
C LYS A 552 22.12 11.35 -10.29
N ASN A 553 21.10 11.40 -9.44
CA ASN A 553 21.24 11.89 -8.07
C ASN A 553 22.17 10.99 -7.25
N GLU A 554 21.98 9.67 -7.29
CA GLU A 554 22.85 8.69 -6.64
C GLU A 554 24.33 8.88 -7.01
N ILE A 555 24.61 9.11 -8.31
CA ILE A 555 25.98 9.34 -8.79
C ILE A 555 26.52 10.70 -8.32
N SER A 556 25.69 11.75 -8.28
CA SER A 556 26.11 13.11 -7.91
C SER A 556 26.29 13.29 -6.40
N GLU A 557 25.65 12.47 -5.57
CA GLU A 557 25.64 12.60 -4.11
C GLU A 557 26.78 11.84 -3.41
N ILE A 558 27.66 11.18 -4.16
CA ILE A 558 28.80 10.46 -3.57
C ILE A 558 29.70 11.40 -2.80
N THR A 559 29.92 11.04 -1.54
CA THR A 559 30.80 11.77 -0.61
C THR A 559 31.90 10.89 -0.02
N VAL A 560 31.88 9.60 -0.30
CA VAL A 560 32.83 8.58 0.19
C VAL A 560 33.55 7.92 -0.98
N ASP A 561 34.64 7.21 -0.70
CA ASP A 561 35.37 6.49 -1.72
C ASP A 561 34.49 5.53 -2.49
N LEU A 562 34.57 5.63 -3.81
CA LEU A 562 33.77 4.83 -4.74
C LEU A 562 34.18 3.35 -4.66
N THR A 563 33.23 2.46 -4.52
CA THR A 563 33.48 1.02 -4.49
C THR A 563 33.15 0.35 -5.83
N ALA A 564 33.87 -0.74 -6.16
CA ALA A 564 33.58 -1.55 -7.34
C ALA A 564 32.14 -2.10 -7.33
N GLY A 565 31.58 -2.38 -6.16
CA GLY A 565 30.21 -2.82 -5.97
C GLY A 565 29.18 -1.76 -6.39
N GLN A 566 29.41 -0.49 -6.05
CA GLN A 566 28.54 0.62 -6.45
C GLN A 566 28.57 0.84 -7.97
N ILE A 567 29.76 0.83 -8.57
CA ILE A 567 29.91 0.94 -10.03
C ILE A 567 29.15 -0.18 -10.74
N LYS A 568 29.31 -1.43 -10.29
CA LYS A 568 28.59 -2.58 -10.84
C LYS A 568 27.07 -2.41 -10.74
N LYS A 569 26.58 -1.94 -9.58
CA LYS A 569 25.16 -1.69 -9.33
C LYS A 569 24.60 -0.63 -10.29
N TRP A 570 25.30 0.49 -10.49
CA TRP A 570 24.83 1.55 -11.38
C TRP A 570 24.88 1.16 -12.86
N ASN A 571 25.91 0.38 -13.27
CA ASN A 571 25.95 -0.17 -14.62
C ASN A 571 24.78 -1.12 -14.87
N ALA A 572 24.46 -2.01 -13.92
CA ALA A 572 23.30 -2.89 -14.01
C ALA A 572 22.00 -2.07 -14.08
N PHE A 573 21.83 -1.07 -13.23
CA PHE A 573 20.67 -0.17 -13.22
C PHE A 573 20.47 0.52 -14.58
N LYS A 574 21.57 1.07 -15.15
CA LYS A 574 21.57 1.71 -16.47
C LYS A 574 21.16 0.73 -17.58
N ASN A 575 21.70 -0.49 -17.56
CA ASN A 575 21.40 -1.51 -18.55
C ASN A 575 19.95 -1.99 -18.48
N ASN A 576 19.43 -2.24 -17.27
CA ASN A 576 18.04 -2.64 -17.05
C ASN A 576 17.05 -1.60 -17.61
N MET A 577 17.34 -0.29 -17.41
CA MET A 577 16.52 0.77 -18.00
C MET A 577 16.57 0.74 -19.54
N LEU A 578 17.75 0.53 -20.15
CA LEU A 578 17.89 0.47 -21.61
C LEU A 578 17.14 -0.74 -22.20
N GLU A 579 17.21 -1.91 -21.57
CA GLU A 579 16.44 -3.10 -21.95
C GLU A 579 14.93 -2.82 -21.83
N GLY A 580 14.50 -2.17 -20.74
CA GLY A 580 13.12 -1.79 -20.54
C GLY A 580 12.59 -0.81 -21.59
N ILE A 581 13.44 0.13 -22.06
CA ILE A 581 13.06 1.00 -23.19
C ILE A 581 12.83 0.20 -24.45
N GLY A 582 13.71 -0.77 -24.78
CA GLY A 582 13.51 -1.65 -25.93
C GLY A 582 12.19 -2.42 -25.85
N PHE A 583 11.83 -2.90 -24.67
CA PHE A 583 10.53 -3.51 -24.42
C PHE A 583 9.38 -2.53 -24.68
N TYR A 584 9.43 -1.30 -24.16
CA TYR A 584 8.37 -0.31 -24.36
C TYR A 584 8.24 0.14 -25.80
N GLN A 585 9.35 0.30 -26.55
CA GLN A 585 9.32 0.62 -27.98
C GLN A 585 8.54 -0.44 -28.75
N ASN A 586 8.75 -1.73 -28.46
CA ASN A 586 7.99 -2.83 -29.06
C ASN A 586 6.52 -2.81 -28.60
N LEU A 587 6.25 -2.68 -27.31
CA LEU A 587 4.91 -2.65 -26.73
C LEU A 587 4.04 -1.56 -27.38
N PHE A 588 4.53 -0.32 -27.41
CA PHE A 588 3.80 0.82 -27.95
C PHE A 588 3.76 0.86 -29.48
N SER A 589 4.50 -0.01 -30.18
CA SER A 589 4.36 -0.18 -31.63
C SER A 589 3.25 -1.18 -32.02
N THR A 590 2.79 -2.01 -31.08
CA THR A 590 1.86 -3.10 -31.33
C THR A 590 0.53 -2.97 -30.60
N THR A 591 0.44 -2.12 -29.56
CA THR A 591 -0.78 -1.93 -28.78
C THR A 591 -1.80 -1.05 -29.52
N HIS A 592 -3.09 -1.30 -29.28
CA HIS A 592 -4.21 -0.44 -29.70
C HIS A 592 -4.62 0.57 -28.60
N TYR A 593 -3.92 0.55 -27.46
CA TYR A 593 -4.09 1.53 -26.41
C TYR A 593 -3.21 2.75 -26.67
N PHE A 594 -3.59 3.88 -26.10
CA PHE A 594 -2.82 5.14 -26.15
C PHE A 594 -2.67 5.75 -27.55
N GLU A 595 -3.59 5.48 -28.49
CA GLU A 595 -3.52 5.95 -29.87
C GLU A 595 -3.28 7.47 -29.98
N ASN A 596 -3.91 8.26 -29.11
CA ASN A 596 -3.78 9.71 -29.08
C ASN A 596 -2.44 10.23 -28.52
N SER A 597 -1.69 9.40 -27.80
CA SER A 597 -0.43 9.78 -27.15
C SER A 597 0.75 8.92 -27.57
N ILE A 598 0.57 7.93 -28.44
CA ILE A 598 1.60 6.96 -28.82
C ILE A 598 2.84 7.62 -29.41
N LEU A 599 2.66 8.64 -30.26
CA LEU A 599 3.76 9.38 -30.88
C LEU A 599 4.58 10.15 -29.82
N GLU A 600 3.88 10.77 -28.86
CA GLU A 600 4.53 11.47 -27.74
C GLU A 600 5.31 10.49 -26.86
N ILE A 601 4.69 9.32 -26.52
CA ILE A 601 5.35 8.26 -25.74
C ILE A 601 6.63 7.80 -26.45
N GLN A 602 6.58 7.51 -27.75
CA GLN A 602 7.74 7.08 -28.52
C GLN A 602 8.84 8.14 -28.56
N ASN A 603 8.49 9.41 -28.77
CA ASN A 603 9.45 10.52 -28.74
C ASN A 603 10.12 10.67 -27.35
N GLN A 604 9.35 10.52 -26.27
CA GLN A 604 9.87 10.57 -24.91
C GLN A 604 10.79 9.37 -24.61
N LEU A 605 10.48 8.17 -25.10
CA LEU A 605 11.35 6.99 -24.96
C LEU A 605 12.71 7.21 -25.65
N GLU A 606 12.72 7.76 -26.88
CA GLU A 606 13.98 8.09 -27.59
C GLU A 606 14.79 9.17 -26.84
N LEU A 607 14.12 10.22 -26.37
CA LEU A 607 14.77 11.26 -25.56
C LEU A 607 15.41 10.66 -24.30
N TYR A 608 14.70 9.81 -23.58
CA TYR A 608 15.18 9.21 -22.35
C TYR A 608 16.28 8.17 -22.60
N LYS A 609 16.22 7.43 -23.69
CA LYS A 609 17.32 6.56 -24.14
C LYS A 609 18.61 7.36 -24.33
N ALA A 610 18.54 8.49 -25.03
CA ALA A 610 19.69 9.38 -25.20
C ALA A 610 20.21 9.92 -23.86
N ARG A 611 19.30 10.33 -22.94
CA ARG A 611 19.66 10.78 -21.59
C ARG A 611 20.37 9.71 -20.76
N ILE A 612 19.93 8.43 -20.85
CA ILE A 612 20.56 7.30 -20.12
C ILE A 612 21.93 7.00 -20.69
N VAL A 613 22.07 6.96 -22.01
CA VAL A 613 23.36 6.74 -22.68
C VAL A 613 24.38 7.79 -22.25
N ALA A 614 23.97 9.05 -22.13
CA ALA A 614 24.82 10.16 -21.72
C ALA A 614 25.24 10.14 -20.23
N ILE A 615 24.63 9.29 -19.37
CA ILE A 615 25.05 9.14 -17.96
C ILE A 615 26.44 8.51 -17.94
N LYS A 616 27.42 9.26 -17.46
CA LYS A 616 28.79 8.79 -17.20
C LYS A 616 28.83 8.18 -15.79
N ILE A 617 29.17 6.91 -15.70
CA ILE A 617 29.43 6.25 -14.43
C ILE A 617 30.91 6.42 -14.13
N PRO A 618 31.28 6.93 -12.94
CA PRO A 618 32.69 7.13 -12.57
C PRO A 618 33.44 5.79 -12.60
N GLU A 619 34.70 5.83 -12.98
CA GLU A 619 35.62 4.69 -12.92
C GLU A 619 36.47 4.76 -11.64
N LEU A 620 36.90 3.60 -11.13
CA LEU A 620 37.87 3.58 -10.06
C LEU A 620 39.18 4.17 -10.58
N VAL A 621 39.66 5.20 -9.92
CA VAL A 621 41.03 5.67 -10.16
C VAL A 621 41.96 4.57 -9.61
N PRO A 622 42.84 4.00 -10.43
CA PRO A 622 43.87 3.08 -9.92
C PRO A 622 44.69 3.78 -8.83
N ALA A 623 44.84 3.15 -7.67
CA ALA A 623 45.61 3.65 -6.55
C ALA A 623 47.10 3.73 -6.91
#